data_cf602f461c95379782e88c2fdf124d14
#
_entry.id   cf602f461c95379782e88c2fdf124d14
#
_cell.length_a   1.000
_cell.length_b   1.000
_cell.length_c   1.000
_cell.angle_alpha   90.00
_cell.angle_beta   90.00
_cell.angle_gamma   90.00
#
_symmetry.space_group_name_H-M   'P 1'
#
loop_
_entity.id
_entity.type
_entity.pdbx_description
1 polymer ?
#
loop_
_entity_poly.entity_id
_entity_poly.type
_entity_poly.pdbx_seq_one_letter_code
_entity_poly.pdbx_strand_id
1 'polypeptide(L)'
;MPARIWNPPGHWRLLAFLLLVVLVAIAFQGFATHTIGPSSEPAGSATAPLANARPILAARGSKLVSVQPPAGRRIALTFDDGPYPVVTPLLLQTLRDLRVPATFFLIGRDAEQYPDLTRAIAAGGHEIADHTLTHPDLDRLSDAAVAGELRDGAASLERIAPDPAERRLFRPPHGRFTVATLRAAQSAGFDTILWSDDPGDWRDVTADALRDHVLAHAVAPEIVLLHSGRQATVAALPEVVDRFRRAGYTFVTVGALLRRSSAEQLNRPAKVALGG
;
A
#
# COMPACT_ATOMS: atom_id res chain seq x y z
N MET A 1 -53.18 -48.69 9.67
CA MET A 1 -52.52 -48.97 8.39
C MET A 1 -51.24 -48.14 8.37
N PRO A 2 -50.05 -48.74 8.30
CA PRO A 2 -48.81 -47.95 8.23
C PRO A 2 -48.67 -47.32 6.86
N ALA A 3 -48.32 -46.03 6.82
CA ALA A 3 -48.08 -45.29 5.61
C ALA A 3 -46.85 -45.88 4.87
N ARG A 4 -47.05 -46.31 3.61
CA ARG A 4 -45.98 -46.78 2.75
C ARG A 4 -45.05 -45.58 2.43
N ILE A 5 -43.84 -45.60 2.97
CA ILE A 5 -42.79 -44.66 2.60
C ILE A 5 -42.36 -45.00 1.16
N TRP A 6 -42.67 -44.11 0.24
CA TRP A 6 -42.26 -44.25 -1.15
C TRP A 6 -40.75 -44.10 -1.25
N ASN A 7 -40.04 -45.10 -1.76
CA ASN A 7 -38.58 -45.10 -1.93
C ASN A 7 -38.28 -45.05 -3.44
N PRO A 8 -37.92 -43.87 -3.97
CA PRO A 8 -37.74 -43.70 -5.40
C PRO A 8 -36.55 -44.51 -5.90
N PRO A 9 -36.59 -45.00 -7.16
CA PRO A 9 -35.46 -45.68 -7.82
C PRO A 9 -34.20 -44.87 -7.84
N GLY A 10 -33.02 -45.51 -7.81
CA GLY A 10 -31.73 -44.85 -7.67
C GLY A 10 -31.43 -43.75 -8.69
N HIS A 11 -31.89 -43.90 -9.94
CA HIS A 11 -31.77 -42.88 -10.99
C HIS A 11 -32.55 -41.58 -10.69
N TRP A 12 -33.68 -41.67 -9.96
CA TRP A 12 -34.43 -40.48 -9.51
C TRP A 12 -33.70 -39.71 -8.42
N ARG A 13 -32.97 -40.41 -7.55
CA ARG A 13 -32.12 -39.78 -6.53
C ARG A 13 -30.94 -39.05 -7.18
N LEU A 14 -30.36 -39.65 -8.22
CA LEU A 14 -29.28 -39.01 -9.00
C LEU A 14 -29.78 -37.75 -9.70
N LEU A 15 -30.96 -37.82 -10.33
CA LEU A 15 -31.57 -36.67 -11.02
C LEU A 15 -31.91 -35.54 -10.02
N ALA A 16 -32.47 -35.88 -8.84
CA ALA A 16 -32.76 -34.91 -7.81
C ALA A 16 -31.45 -34.23 -7.28
N PHE A 17 -30.38 -35.01 -7.10
CA PHE A 17 -29.08 -34.49 -6.70
C PHE A 17 -28.49 -33.56 -7.76
N LEU A 18 -28.50 -33.92 -9.04
CA LEU A 18 -28.04 -33.08 -10.15
C LEU A 18 -28.86 -31.79 -10.26
N LEU A 19 -30.20 -31.88 -10.07
CA LEU A 19 -31.05 -30.69 -10.07
C LEU A 19 -30.73 -29.76 -8.92
N LEU A 20 -30.46 -30.29 -7.72
CA LEU A 20 -30.03 -29.52 -6.57
C LEU A 20 -28.70 -28.82 -6.79
N VAL A 21 -27.72 -29.50 -7.38
CA VAL A 21 -26.42 -28.94 -7.73
C VAL A 21 -26.56 -27.79 -8.73
N VAL A 22 -27.40 -27.96 -9.77
CA VAL A 22 -27.68 -26.91 -10.76
C VAL A 22 -28.38 -25.71 -10.11
N LEU A 23 -29.37 -25.94 -9.24
CA LEU A 23 -30.07 -24.87 -8.53
C LEU A 23 -29.13 -24.10 -7.57
N VAL A 24 -28.24 -24.80 -6.88
CA VAL A 24 -27.21 -24.17 -6.03
C VAL A 24 -26.24 -23.36 -6.88
N ALA A 25 -25.81 -23.88 -8.05
CA ALA A 25 -24.93 -23.15 -8.96
C ALA A 25 -25.59 -21.88 -9.53
N ILE A 26 -26.88 -21.95 -9.88
CA ILE A 26 -27.66 -20.79 -10.36
C ILE A 26 -27.86 -19.77 -9.23
N ALA A 27 -28.14 -20.22 -7.99
CA ALA A 27 -28.25 -19.35 -6.84
C ALA A 27 -26.91 -18.64 -6.52
N PHE A 28 -25.78 -19.36 -6.66
CA PHE A 28 -24.45 -18.80 -6.49
C PHE A 28 -24.08 -17.79 -7.60
N GLN A 29 -24.49 -18.05 -8.86
CA GLN A 29 -24.33 -17.09 -9.95
C GLN A 29 -25.23 -15.86 -9.77
N GLY A 30 -26.46 -16.04 -9.28
CA GLY A 30 -27.36 -14.93 -8.98
C GLY A 30 -26.85 -14.04 -7.85
N PHE A 31 -26.09 -14.57 -6.89
CA PHE A 31 -25.45 -13.80 -5.83
C PHE A 31 -24.21 -13.03 -6.33
N ALA A 32 -23.52 -13.57 -7.32
CA ALA A 32 -22.35 -12.92 -7.93
C ALA A 32 -22.72 -11.81 -8.93
N THR A 33 -23.97 -11.74 -9.40
CA THR A 33 -24.45 -10.72 -10.36
C THR A 33 -25.30 -9.62 -9.72
N HIS A 34 -25.43 -9.57 -8.39
CA HIS A 34 -25.85 -8.34 -7.74
C HIS A 34 -24.67 -7.35 -7.82
N THR A 35 -24.46 -6.85 -9.03
CA THR A 35 -23.73 -5.63 -9.27
C THR A 35 -24.30 -4.55 -8.35
N ILE A 36 -23.44 -4.05 -7.49
CA ILE A 36 -23.61 -2.74 -6.88
C ILE A 36 -23.77 -1.78 -8.04
N GLY A 37 -25.00 -1.33 -8.31
CA GLY A 37 -25.27 -0.24 -9.23
C GLY A 37 -24.50 0.99 -8.78
N PRO A 38 -24.15 1.93 -9.66
CA PRO A 38 -23.43 3.13 -9.28
C PRO A 38 -24.29 3.88 -8.25
N SER A 39 -23.88 3.83 -6.99
CA SER A 39 -24.39 4.70 -5.95
C SER A 39 -24.06 6.12 -6.41
N SER A 40 -25.11 6.92 -6.63
CA SER A 40 -25.00 8.36 -6.84
C SER A 40 -24.17 8.96 -5.71
N GLU A 41 -22.92 9.32 -6.00
CA GLU A 41 -22.04 10.03 -5.07
C GLU A 41 -22.68 11.38 -4.69
N PRO A 42 -22.72 11.73 -3.39
CA PRO A 42 -23.01 13.10 -3.02
C PRO A 42 -21.85 13.99 -3.51
N ALA A 43 -22.18 14.96 -4.35
CA ALA A 43 -21.26 15.98 -4.83
C ALA A 43 -20.61 16.69 -3.63
N GLY A 44 -19.31 16.48 -3.40
CA GLY A 44 -18.57 17.18 -2.34
C GLY A 44 -17.26 16.51 -1.89
N SER A 45 -16.95 15.29 -2.28
CA SER A 45 -15.65 14.66 -1.97
C SER A 45 -14.69 14.90 -3.14
N ALA A 46 -13.74 15.81 -2.95
CA ALA A 46 -12.67 16.05 -3.92
C ALA A 46 -11.64 14.91 -3.87
N THR A 47 -12.07 13.69 -4.20
CA THR A 47 -11.18 12.60 -4.61
C THR A 47 -10.98 12.72 -6.11
N ALA A 48 -10.15 13.67 -6.55
CA ALA A 48 -9.68 13.67 -7.92
C ALA A 48 -8.87 12.39 -8.14
N PRO A 49 -9.12 11.60 -9.20
CA PRO A 49 -8.27 10.47 -9.52
C PRO A 49 -6.89 11.01 -9.87
N LEU A 50 -5.88 10.63 -9.06
CA LEU A 50 -4.47 11.01 -9.22
C LEU A 50 -3.80 10.36 -10.44
N ALA A 51 -4.57 9.89 -11.42
CA ALA A 51 -4.09 9.13 -12.59
C ALA A 51 -3.06 9.88 -13.45
N ASN A 52 -2.81 11.18 -13.22
CA ASN A 52 -1.83 11.99 -13.97
C ASN A 52 -1.05 12.96 -13.07
N ALA A 53 -1.04 12.78 -11.76
CA ALA A 53 -0.29 13.65 -10.88
C ALA A 53 1.20 13.30 -10.93
N ARG A 54 2.05 14.31 -11.18
CA ARG A 54 3.48 14.24 -10.90
C ARG A 54 3.70 13.81 -9.46
N PRO A 55 4.79 13.09 -9.13
CA PRO A 55 4.98 12.47 -7.84
C PRO A 55 4.73 13.42 -6.68
N ILE A 56 3.68 13.15 -5.92
CA ILE A 56 3.36 13.83 -4.68
C ILE A 56 3.93 12.95 -3.59
N LEU A 57 5.04 13.35 -3.00
CA LEU A 57 5.83 12.49 -2.15
C LEU A 57 5.54 12.67 -0.66
N ALA A 58 5.16 13.87 -0.24
CA ALA A 58 4.85 14.16 1.14
C ALA A 58 3.93 15.37 1.27
N ALA A 59 3.02 15.34 2.25
CA ALA A 59 2.27 16.51 2.67
C ALA A 59 2.94 17.10 3.92
N ARG A 60 3.46 18.33 3.80
CA ARG A 60 3.87 19.16 4.94
C ARG A 60 2.86 20.28 5.11
N GLY A 61 2.10 20.21 6.18
CA GLY A 61 0.99 21.11 6.41
C GLY A 61 -0.20 20.80 5.49
N SER A 62 -1.07 21.79 5.27
CA SER A 62 -2.20 21.67 4.34
C SER A 62 -1.80 21.71 2.86
N LYS A 63 -0.50 21.65 2.53
CA LYS A 63 0.02 21.67 1.17
C LYS A 63 0.67 20.32 0.84
N LEU A 64 0.19 19.71 -0.23
CA LEU A 64 0.88 18.60 -0.88
C LEU A 64 2.20 19.14 -1.47
N VAL A 65 3.32 18.61 -1.02
CA VAL A 65 4.65 19.03 -1.48
C VAL A 65 5.11 18.05 -2.54
N SER A 66 5.23 18.54 -3.78
CA SER A 66 6.01 17.82 -4.79
C SER A 66 7.48 17.89 -4.42
N VAL A 67 8.09 16.75 -4.16
CA VAL A 67 9.54 16.70 -3.97
C VAL A 67 10.19 16.92 -5.34
N GLN A 68 10.96 18.01 -5.47
CA GLN A 68 11.79 18.23 -6.66
C GLN A 68 12.80 17.08 -6.77
N PRO A 69 12.99 16.50 -7.95
CA PRO A 69 13.91 15.39 -8.10
C PRO A 69 15.31 15.79 -7.68
N PRO A 70 15.94 15.08 -6.74
CA PRO A 70 17.37 15.18 -6.54
C PRO A 70 18.09 14.66 -7.79
N ALA A 71 19.31 15.14 -8.03
CA ALA A 71 20.13 14.64 -9.11
C ALA A 71 20.28 13.11 -9.03
N GLY A 72 19.87 12.40 -10.07
CA GLY A 72 19.96 10.93 -10.15
C GLY A 72 18.59 10.21 -10.19
N ARG A 73 18.61 9.06 -10.83
CA ARG A 73 17.45 8.17 -10.96
C ARG A 73 17.30 7.35 -9.69
N ARG A 74 16.44 7.78 -8.75
CA ARG A 74 16.15 7.05 -7.52
C ARG A 74 14.72 6.56 -7.48
N ILE A 75 14.53 5.36 -6.93
CA ILE A 75 13.26 4.70 -6.80
C ILE A 75 13.13 4.12 -5.39
N ALA A 76 11.99 4.32 -4.77
CA ALA A 76 11.62 3.70 -3.50
C ALA A 76 10.53 2.66 -3.76
N LEU A 77 10.86 1.40 -3.55
CA LEU A 77 9.84 0.36 -3.47
C LEU A 77 9.18 0.43 -2.10
N THR A 78 7.87 0.50 -2.07
CA THR A 78 7.09 0.56 -0.83
C THR A 78 6.07 -0.56 -0.79
N PHE A 79 5.89 -1.16 0.38
CA PHE A 79 5.00 -2.29 0.60
C PHE A 79 4.02 -1.97 1.71
N ASP A 80 2.75 -1.89 1.36
CA ASP A 80 1.67 -1.62 2.30
C ASP A 80 1.13 -2.90 2.93
N ASP A 81 0.41 -2.76 4.02
CA ASP A 81 -0.20 -3.82 4.83
C ASP A 81 0.79 -4.75 5.53
N GLY A 82 0.26 -5.84 6.10
CA GLY A 82 1.04 -6.86 6.77
C GLY A 82 1.66 -6.44 8.12
N PRO A 83 2.61 -7.27 8.59
CA PRO A 83 3.27 -8.37 7.89
C PRO A 83 2.39 -9.61 7.72
N TYR A 84 2.63 -10.39 6.65
CA TYR A 84 1.91 -11.63 6.34
C TYR A 84 2.81 -12.85 6.55
N PRO A 85 2.41 -13.86 7.34
CA PRO A 85 3.29 -14.95 7.76
C PRO A 85 3.82 -15.82 6.61
N VAL A 86 3.12 -15.88 5.48
CA VAL A 86 3.54 -16.70 4.33
C VAL A 86 4.34 -15.90 3.32
N VAL A 87 3.89 -14.69 2.97
CA VAL A 87 4.48 -13.91 1.86
C VAL A 87 5.61 -13.00 2.33
N THR A 88 5.51 -12.38 3.51
CA THR A 88 6.55 -11.48 4.00
C THR A 88 7.94 -12.12 4.09
N PRO A 89 8.12 -13.37 4.58
CA PRO A 89 9.43 -14.02 4.56
C PRO A 89 10.02 -14.20 3.16
N LEU A 90 9.19 -14.54 2.16
CA LEU A 90 9.61 -14.67 0.77
C LEU A 90 10.00 -13.32 0.17
N LEU A 91 9.25 -12.28 0.48
CA LEU A 91 9.54 -10.92 0.06
C LEU A 91 10.88 -10.45 0.64
N LEU A 92 11.11 -10.64 1.94
CA LEU A 92 12.37 -10.28 2.61
C LEU A 92 13.57 -11.07 2.04
N GLN A 93 13.39 -12.37 1.74
CA GLN A 93 14.43 -13.17 1.08
C GLN A 93 14.75 -12.57 -0.29
N THR A 94 13.74 -12.28 -1.11
CA THR A 94 13.92 -11.69 -2.45
C THR A 94 14.62 -10.34 -2.39
N LEU A 95 14.18 -9.43 -1.51
CA LEU A 95 14.81 -8.10 -1.34
C LEU A 95 16.27 -8.21 -0.88
N ARG A 96 16.59 -9.15 0.02
CA ARG A 96 17.95 -9.43 0.48
C ARG A 96 18.84 -9.93 -0.66
N ASP A 97 18.38 -10.91 -1.44
CA ASP A 97 19.14 -11.49 -2.55
C ASP A 97 19.40 -10.43 -3.63
N LEU A 98 18.43 -9.56 -3.84
CA LEU A 98 18.53 -8.41 -4.73
C LEU A 98 19.31 -7.23 -4.11
N ARG A 99 19.61 -7.22 -2.81
CA ARG A 99 20.21 -6.10 -2.08
C ARG A 99 19.46 -4.78 -2.30
N VAL A 100 18.14 -4.82 -2.13
CA VAL A 100 17.26 -3.68 -2.32
C VAL A 100 16.69 -3.24 -0.97
N PRO A 101 16.99 -2.04 -0.48
CA PRO A 101 16.28 -1.45 0.64
C PRO A 101 14.87 -1.04 0.21
N ALA A 102 13.91 -1.17 1.11
CA ALA A 102 12.51 -0.82 0.87
C ALA A 102 11.89 -0.15 2.08
N THR A 103 10.69 0.42 1.92
CA THR A 103 9.90 0.97 3.03
C THR A 103 8.61 0.16 3.15
N PHE A 104 8.31 -0.30 4.36
CA PHE A 104 7.10 -1.05 4.69
C PHE A 104 6.17 -0.18 5.52
N PHE A 105 4.97 0.10 4.99
CA PHE A 105 3.90 0.76 5.71
C PHE A 105 3.04 -0.31 6.39
N LEU A 106 3.29 -0.55 7.67
CA LEU A 106 2.70 -1.67 8.41
C LEU A 106 1.46 -1.26 9.19
N ILE A 107 0.47 -2.16 9.22
CA ILE A 107 -0.69 -2.06 10.09
C ILE A 107 -0.26 -2.43 11.51
N GLY A 108 -0.48 -1.52 12.48
CA GLY A 108 0.00 -1.71 13.85
C GLY A 108 -0.50 -3.00 14.50
N ARG A 109 -1.78 -3.35 14.32
CA ARG A 109 -2.37 -4.60 14.83
C ARG A 109 -1.73 -5.85 14.23
N ASP A 110 -1.42 -5.84 12.94
CA ASP A 110 -0.77 -6.97 12.27
C ASP A 110 0.69 -7.10 12.71
N ALA A 111 1.37 -5.97 12.93
CA ALA A 111 2.69 -5.95 13.51
C ALA A 111 2.72 -6.54 14.93
N GLU A 112 1.70 -6.26 15.76
CA GLU A 112 1.54 -6.86 17.08
C GLU A 112 1.25 -8.36 17.02
N GLN A 113 0.50 -8.80 16.01
CA GLN A 113 0.20 -10.22 15.80
C GLN A 113 1.44 -11.00 15.34
N TYR A 114 2.33 -10.37 14.55
CA TYR A 114 3.53 -11.01 14.00
C TYR A 114 4.81 -10.21 14.33
N PRO A 115 5.15 -10.04 15.62
CA PRO A 115 6.25 -9.17 16.05
C PRO A 115 7.63 -9.63 15.54
N ASP A 116 7.83 -10.93 15.36
CA ASP A 116 9.10 -11.47 14.83
C ASP A 116 9.30 -11.10 13.36
N LEU A 117 8.23 -11.08 12.56
CA LEU A 117 8.29 -10.63 11.17
C LEU A 117 8.54 -9.12 11.10
N THR A 118 7.92 -8.34 11.97
CA THR A 118 8.16 -6.90 12.07
C THR A 118 9.63 -6.61 12.41
N ARG A 119 10.19 -7.33 13.37
CA ARG A 119 11.63 -7.24 13.70
C ARG A 119 12.51 -7.68 12.53
N ALA A 120 12.12 -8.72 11.80
CA ALA A 120 12.87 -9.20 10.64
C ALA A 120 12.92 -8.18 9.50
N ILE A 121 11.83 -7.42 9.28
CA ILE A 121 11.80 -6.30 8.32
C ILE A 121 12.86 -5.26 8.72
N ALA A 122 12.87 -4.79 9.96
CA ALA A 122 13.84 -3.82 10.45
C ALA A 122 15.29 -4.36 10.38
N ALA A 123 15.51 -5.59 10.83
CA ALA A 123 16.83 -6.25 10.80
C ALA A 123 17.35 -6.46 9.37
N GLY A 124 16.47 -6.56 8.39
CA GLY A 124 16.80 -6.59 6.95
C GLY A 124 17.28 -5.25 6.38
N GLY A 125 17.33 -4.20 7.19
CA GLY A 125 17.71 -2.85 6.76
C GLY A 125 16.61 -2.12 5.99
N HIS A 126 15.37 -2.55 6.13
CA HIS A 126 14.21 -1.88 5.57
C HIS A 126 13.66 -0.83 6.55
N GLU A 127 13.06 0.22 6.01
CA GLU A 127 12.38 1.26 6.77
C GLU A 127 10.96 0.79 7.11
N ILE A 128 10.55 1.00 8.37
CA ILE A 128 9.18 0.76 8.82
C ILE A 128 8.47 2.10 8.94
N ALA A 129 7.24 2.16 8.48
CA ALA A 129 6.37 3.33 8.51
C ALA A 129 4.96 2.93 8.94
N ASP A 130 4.16 3.91 9.36
CA ASP A 130 2.82 3.70 9.90
C ASP A 130 1.76 3.61 8.78
N HIS A 131 0.92 2.57 8.87
CA HIS A 131 -0.28 2.41 8.05
C HIS A 131 -1.55 2.37 8.90
N THR A 132 -1.58 3.11 10.00
CA THR A 132 -2.58 3.14 11.06
C THR A 132 -2.57 1.89 11.95
N LEU A 133 -3.32 1.94 13.05
CA LEU A 133 -3.46 0.77 13.94
C LEU A 133 -4.29 -0.34 13.30
N THR A 134 -5.45 0.01 12.69
CA THR A 134 -6.47 -0.96 12.27
C THR A 134 -6.90 -0.88 10.81
N HIS A 135 -6.23 -0.05 10.00
CA HIS A 135 -6.49 0.13 8.58
C HIS A 135 -7.90 0.62 8.21
N PRO A 136 -8.46 1.66 8.87
CA PRO A 136 -9.80 2.15 8.58
C PRO A 136 -9.83 3.14 7.41
N ASP A 137 -11.02 3.39 6.87
CA ASP A 137 -11.30 4.52 5.97
C ASP A 137 -11.22 5.84 6.76
N LEU A 138 -10.09 6.53 6.71
CA LEU A 138 -9.82 7.72 7.53
C LEU A 138 -10.73 8.91 7.20
N ASP A 139 -11.23 9.00 5.98
CA ASP A 139 -12.17 10.05 5.54
C ASP A 139 -13.57 9.92 6.18
N ARG A 140 -13.83 8.80 6.87
CA ARG A 140 -15.07 8.55 7.62
C ARG A 140 -14.93 8.71 9.13
N LEU A 141 -13.72 9.03 9.60
CA LEU A 141 -13.43 9.16 11.03
C LEU A 141 -13.42 10.62 11.47
N SER A 142 -13.66 10.87 12.76
CA SER A 142 -13.40 12.16 13.38
C SER A 142 -11.89 12.41 13.50
N ASP A 143 -11.48 13.68 13.59
CA ASP A 143 -10.08 14.06 13.74
C ASP A 143 -9.41 13.39 14.96
N ALA A 144 -10.16 13.26 16.06
CA ALA A 144 -9.68 12.57 17.27
C ALA A 144 -9.45 11.07 17.05
N ALA A 145 -10.33 10.42 16.27
CA ALA A 145 -10.17 9.00 15.93
C ALA A 145 -9.00 8.80 14.97
N VAL A 146 -8.83 9.69 13.97
CA VAL A 146 -7.66 9.66 13.09
C VAL A 146 -6.36 9.81 13.89
N ALA A 147 -6.30 10.78 14.80
CA ALA A 147 -5.13 10.98 15.66
C ALA A 147 -4.87 9.77 16.58
N GLY A 148 -5.93 9.07 17.02
CA GLY A 148 -5.84 7.82 17.77
C GLY A 148 -5.21 6.70 16.94
N GLU A 149 -5.73 6.45 15.74
CA GLU A 149 -5.21 5.43 14.81
C GLU A 149 -3.72 5.61 14.51
N LEU A 150 -3.29 6.85 14.24
CA LEU A 150 -1.88 7.17 13.97
C LEU A 150 -0.99 7.00 15.21
N ARG A 151 -1.41 7.52 16.34
CA ARG A 151 -0.63 7.44 17.57
C ARG A 151 -0.45 5.99 18.03
N ASP A 152 -1.53 5.22 18.03
CA ASP A 152 -1.55 3.86 18.56
C ASP A 152 -0.85 2.89 17.58
N GLY A 153 -0.99 3.12 16.26
CA GLY A 153 -0.22 2.41 15.23
C GLY A 153 1.29 2.64 15.40
N ALA A 154 1.72 3.88 15.45
CA ALA A 154 3.14 4.21 15.66
C ALA A 154 3.69 3.65 16.98
N ALA A 155 2.92 3.71 18.07
CA ALA A 155 3.34 3.16 19.35
C ALA A 155 3.52 1.64 19.31
N SER A 156 2.69 0.92 18.54
CA SER A 156 2.84 -0.52 18.31
C SER A 156 4.12 -0.84 17.55
N LEU A 157 4.39 -0.11 16.47
CA LEU A 157 5.59 -0.30 15.66
C LEU A 157 6.86 0.04 16.44
N GLU A 158 6.88 1.18 17.14
CA GLU A 158 8.02 1.63 17.95
C GLU A 158 8.38 0.64 19.05
N ARG A 159 7.38 0.05 19.70
CA ARG A 159 7.60 -0.96 20.76
C ARG A 159 8.24 -2.25 20.23
N ILE A 160 7.96 -2.63 18.96
CA ILE A 160 8.42 -3.88 18.36
C ILE A 160 9.76 -3.70 17.65
N ALA A 161 9.90 -2.61 16.90
CA ALA A 161 11.05 -2.30 16.06
C ALA A 161 11.32 -0.78 16.09
N PRO A 162 11.99 -0.26 17.14
CA PRO A 162 12.29 1.16 17.27
C PRO A 162 13.06 1.70 16.06
N ASP A 163 12.64 2.86 15.53
CA ASP A 163 13.36 3.55 14.46
C ASP A 163 14.40 4.51 15.05
N PRO A 164 15.71 4.25 14.90
CA PRO A 164 16.76 5.14 15.38
C PRO A 164 16.75 6.51 14.68
N ALA A 165 16.09 6.62 13.53
CA ALA A 165 15.96 7.90 12.81
C ALA A 165 14.80 8.76 13.32
N GLU A 166 13.97 8.26 14.24
CA GLU A 166 12.78 8.93 14.82
C GLU A 166 11.84 9.53 13.77
N ARG A 167 11.85 8.95 12.56
CA ARG A 167 11.10 9.50 11.45
C ARG A 167 9.70 8.91 11.42
N ARG A 168 8.71 9.78 11.53
CA ARG A 168 7.31 9.39 11.51
C ARG A 168 6.73 9.54 10.10
N LEU A 169 6.88 8.49 9.28
CA LEU A 169 6.23 8.39 7.99
C LEU A 169 4.89 7.66 8.15
N PHE A 170 3.89 8.14 7.44
CA PHE A 170 2.54 7.60 7.46
C PHE A 170 1.98 7.53 6.04
N ARG A 171 1.24 6.47 5.73
CA ARG A 171 0.45 6.38 4.50
C ARG A 171 -1.01 6.12 4.85
N PRO A 172 -1.97 6.91 4.31
CA PRO A 172 -3.39 6.67 4.56
C PRO A 172 -3.86 5.38 3.88
N PRO A 173 -4.58 4.51 4.61
CA PRO A 173 -5.24 3.34 4.06
C PRO A 173 -6.06 3.67 2.81
N HIS A 174 -6.01 2.79 1.80
CA HIS A 174 -6.71 2.94 0.51
C HIS A 174 -6.39 4.25 -0.25
N GLY A 175 -5.36 5.01 0.17
CA GLY A 175 -5.12 6.36 -0.34
C GLY A 175 -6.20 7.39 0.02
N ARG A 176 -7.08 7.08 0.98
CA ARG A 176 -8.24 7.92 1.36
C ARG A 176 -7.87 8.86 2.49
N PHE A 177 -7.98 10.16 2.20
CA PHE A 177 -7.70 11.19 3.20
C PHE A 177 -8.49 12.46 2.90
N THR A 178 -8.67 13.28 3.92
CA THR A 178 -9.22 14.63 3.84
C THR A 178 -8.16 15.66 4.26
N VAL A 179 -8.45 16.94 4.08
CA VAL A 179 -7.60 18.01 4.64
C VAL A 179 -7.48 17.87 6.16
N ALA A 180 -8.55 17.44 6.83
CA ALA A 180 -8.54 17.17 8.28
C ALA A 180 -7.60 16.01 8.62
N THR A 181 -7.62 14.90 7.87
CA THR A 181 -6.68 13.79 8.02
C THR A 181 -5.22 14.26 7.92
N LEU A 182 -4.90 15.09 6.91
CA LEU A 182 -3.54 15.62 6.73
C LEU A 182 -3.10 16.53 7.89
N ARG A 183 -4.02 17.35 8.41
CA ARG A 183 -3.74 18.19 9.58
C ARG A 183 -3.54 17.37 10.85
N ALA A 184 -4.36 16.35 11.06
CA ALA A 184 -4.22 15.45 12.21
C ALA A 184 -2.87 14.70 12.16
N ALA A 185 -2.48 14.15 11.02
CA ALA A 185 -1.18 13.51 10.82
C ALA A 185 -0.02 14.49 11.10
N GLN A 186 -0.07 15.70 10.55
CA GLN A 186 0.94 16.73 10.78
C GLN A 186 1.03 17.13 12.27
N SER A 187 -0.11 17.34 12.93
CA SER A 187 -0.14 17.70 14.35
C SER A 187 0.43 16.60 15.24
N ALA A 188 0.34 15.34 14.80
CA ALA A 188 0.96 14.20 15.46
C ALA A 188 2.44 13.97 15.04
N GLY A 189 3.01 14.85 14.20
CA GLY A 189 4.40 14.82 13.78
C GLY A 189 4.69 13.87 12.62
N PHE A 190 3.68 13.44 11.85
CA PHE A 190 3.85 12.57 10.71
C PHE A 190 4.02 13.33 9.39
N ASP A 191 4.92 12.85 8.54
CA ASP A 191 4.95 13.15 7.11
C ASP A 191 4.03 12.15 6.39
N THR A 192 2.99 12.64 5.70
CA THR A 192 2.08 11.79 4.91
C THR A 192 2.69 11.46 3.56
N ILE A 193 2.83 10.19 3.27
CA ILE A 193 3.49 9.66 2.07
C ILE A 193 2.45 9.02 1.15
N LEU A 194 2.38 9.50 -0.08
CA LEU A 194 1.63 8.88 -1.15
C LEU A 194 2.59 8.16 -2.11
N TRP A 195 2.19 7.96 -3.35
CA TRP A 195 2.97 7.28 -4.38
C TRP A 195 2.91 8.00 -5.71
N SER A 196 3.81 7.68 -6.61
CA SER A 196 3.84 8.18 -7.98
C SER A 196 3.41 7.13 -9.00
N ASP A 197 3.53 5.85 -8.65
CA ASP A 197 3.10 4.72 -9.47
C ASP A 197 2.31 3.72 -8.62
N ASP A 198 1.14 3.30 -9.13
CA ASP A 198 0.28 2.25 -8.59
C ASP A 198 0.04 1.19 -9.67
N PRO A 199 0.81 0.11 -9.67
CA PRO A 199 0.64 -0.97 -10.64
C PRO A 199 -0.58 -1.85 -10.38
N GLY A 200 -1.32 -1.60 -9.31
CA GLY A 200 -2.55 -2.30 -8.97
C GLY A 200 -2.34 -3.75 -8.54
N ASP A 201 -1.23 -4.07 -7.88
CA ASP A 201 -0.90 -5.42 -7.41
C ASP A 201 -1.87 -5.97 -6.36
N TRP A 202 -2.67 -5.09 -5.76
CA TRP A 202 -3.79 -5.45 -4.88
C TRP A 202 -4.96 -6.12 -5.62
N ARG A 203 -5.00 -6.02 -6.94
CA ARG A 203 -5.91 -6.77 -7.81
C ARG A 203 -5.33 -8.15 -8.14
N ASP A 204 -6.11 -8.97 -8.82
CA ASP A 204 -5.64 -10.25 -9.35
C ASP A 204 -4.86 -10.03 -10.66
N VAL A 205 -3.58 -9.68 -10.52
CA VAL A 205 -2.67 -9.41 -11.64
C VAL A 205 -1.54 -10.45 -11.69
N THR A 206 -1.03 -10.72 -12.88
CA THR A 206 0.14 -11.60 -13.07
C THR A 206 1.44 -10.83 -12.76
N ALA A 207 2.49 -11.57 -12.43
CA ALA A 207 3.82 -10.98 -12.22
C ALA A 207 4.34 -10.24 -13.48
N ASP A 208 4.05 -10.77 -14.66
CA ASP A 208 4.44 -10.15 -15.94
C ASP A 208 3.70 -8.82 -16.17
N ALA A 209 2.38 -8.80 -15.95
CA ALA A 209 1.60 -7.56 -16.07
C ALA A 209 2.05 -6.48 -15.09
N LEU A 210 2.35 -6.87 -13.84
CA LEU A 210 2.89 -5.98 -12.82
C LEU A 210 4.25 -5.41 -13.24
N ARG A 211 5.18 -6.29 -13.65
CA ARG A 211 6.51 -5.89 -14.16
C ARG A 211 6.38 -4.91 -15.30
N ASP A 212 5.58 -5.23 -16.30
CA ASP A 212 5.43 -4.42 -17.51
C ASP A 212 4.86 -3.03 -17.18
N HIS A 213 3.87 -2.96 -16.25
CA HIS A 213 3.33 -1.69 -15.77
C HIS A 213 4.43 -0.83 -15.13
N VAL A 214 5.12 -1.35 -14.10
CA VAL A 214 6.15 -0.61 -13.35
C VAL A 214 7.27 -0.12 -14.27
N LEU A 215 7.69 -0.95 -15.25
CA LEU A 215 8.75 -0.55 -16.18
C LEU A 215 8.29 0.49 -17.20
N ALA A 216 7.02 0.49 -17.59
CA ALA A 216 6.48 1.44 -18.57
C ALA A 216 6.21 2.83 -17.97
N HIS A 217 5.96 2.92 -16.65
CA HIS A 217 5.53 4.17 -15.99
C HIS A 217 6.63 4.82 -15.15
N ALA A 218 7.83 4.25 -15.12
CA ALA A 218 8.95 4.72 -14.31
C ALA A 218 9.34 6.18 -14.57
N VAL A 219 9.19 7.04 -13.56
CA VAL A 219 9.58 8.47 -13.58
C VAL A 219 10.35 8.80 -12.30
N ALA A 220 11.66 9.04 -12.43
CA ALA A 220 12.49 9.36 -11.26
C ALA A 220 12.32 10.82 -10.79
N PRO A 221 12.28 11.09 -9.46
CA PRO A 221 12.26 10.13 -8.37
C PRO A 221 10.89 9.48 -8.28
N GLU A 222 10.85 8.23 -7.85
CA GLU A 222 9.65 7.44 -7.86
C GLU A 222 9.39 6.77 -6.51
N ILE A 223 8.13 6.72 -6.11
CA ILE A 223 7.63 5.87 -5.03
C ILE A 223 6.61 4.92 -5.65
N VAL A 224 6.93 3.64 -5.69
CA VAL A 224 6.05 2.59 -6.21
C VAL A 224 5.24 2.00 -5.07
N LEU A 225 3.91 2.01 -5.22
CA LEU A 225 2.97 1.37 -4.31
C LEU A 225 2.87 -0.11 -4.63
N LEU A 226 3.21 -0.96 -3.67
CA LEU A 226 3.05 -2.41 -3.71
C LEU A 226 2.46 -2.88 -2.36
N HIS A 227 2.08 -4.18 -2.30
CA HIS A 227 1.52 -4.77 -1.08
C HIS A 227 2.31 -6.00 -0.66
N SER A 228 2.59 -6.11 0.64
CA SER A 228 3.48 -7.15 1.21
C SER A 228 2.88 -8.57 1.20
N GLY A 229 1.57 -8.69 0.94
CA GLY A 229 0.85 -9.97 0.89
C GLY A 229 0.72 -10.60 -0.51
N ARG A 230 1.37 -10.06 -1.55
CA ARG A 230 1.15 -10.46 -2.93
C ARG A 230 2.29 -11.30 -3.51
N GLN A 231 2.00 -12.55 -3.88
CA GLN A 231 2.99 -13.44 -4.50
C GLN A 231 3.42 -12.96 -5.88
N ALA A 232 2.50 -12.38 -6.67
CA ALA A 232 2.81 -11.78 -7.97
C ALA A 232 3.86 -10.68 -7.85
N THR A 233 3.76 -9.85 -6.80
CA THR A 233 4.74 -8.81 -6.48
C THR A 233 6.11 -9.43 -6.23
N VAL A 234 6.20 -10.43 -5.35
CA VAL A 234 7.47 -11.13 -5.06
C VAL A 234 8.09 -11.70 -6.34
N ALA A 235 7.28 -12.33 -7.19
CA ALA A 235 7.75 -12.94 -8.43
C ALA A 235 8.23 -11.92 -9.48
N ALA A 236 7.64 -10.72 -9.52
CA ALA A 236 8.01 -9.66 -10.47
C ALA A 236 9.32 -8.94 -10.11
N LEU A 237 9.64 -8.84 -8.79
CA LEU A 237 10.76 -8.03 -8.29
C LEU A 237 12.12 -8.32 -8.93
N PRO A 238 12.56 -9.57 -9.19
CA PRO A 238 13.88 -9.82 -9.75
C PRO A 238 14.09 -9.11 -11.10
N GLU A 239 13.13 -9.21 -12.00
CA GLU A 239 13.23 -8.59 -13.31
C GLU A 239 13.05 -7.07 -13.26
N VAL A 240 12.12 -6.58 -12.44
CA VAL A 240 11.91 -5.14 -12.19
C VAL A 240 13.22 -4.51 -11.70
N VAL A 241 13.86 -5.08 -10.69
CA VAL A 241 15.11 -4.55 -10.11
C VAL A 241 16.25 -4.57 -11.11
N ASP A 242 16.42 -5.68 -11.86
CA ASP A 242 17.45 -5.81 -12.85
C ASP A 242 17.31 -4.75 -13.95
N ARG A 243 16.11 -4.57 -14.50
CA ARG A 243 15.81 -3.58 -15.54
C ARG A 243 16.06 -2.14 -15.07
N PHE A 244 15.60 -1.80 -13.87
CA PHE A 244 15.87 -0.47 -13.30
C PHE A 244 17.36 -0.22 -13.09
N ARG A 245 18.13 -1.20 -12.60
CA ARG A 245 19.57 -1.07 -12.44
C ARG A 245 20.28 -0.85 -13.78
N ARG A 246 19.92 -1.61 -14.82
CA ARG A 246 20.45 -1.40 -16.18
C ARG A 246 20.10 -0.01 -16.73
N ALA A 247 18.96 0.54 -16.35
CA ALA A 247 18.55 1.90 -16.69
C ALA A 247 19.20 2.98 -15.79
N GLY A 248 20.11 2.60 -14.88
CA GLY A 248 20.85 3.52 -14.01
C GLY A 248 20.06 4.02 -12.79
N TYR A 249 19.01 3.29 -12.36
CA TYR A 249 18.29 3.62 -11.15
C TYR A 249 18.97 3.03 -9.90
N THR A 250 18.83 3.76 -8.80
CA THR A 250 19.28 3.36 -7.46
C THR A 250 18.08 3.21 -6.55
N PHE A 251 17.99 2.06 -5.86
CA PHE A 251 16.94 1.81 -4.88
C PHE A 251 17.29 2.42 -3.53
N VAL A 252 16.32 3.10 -2.92
CA VAL A 252 16.44 3.78 -1.63
C VAL A 252 15.15 3.62 -0.82
N THR A 253 15.21 3.86 0.50
CA THR A 253 14.00 4.00 1.31
C THR A 253 13.34 5.36 1.07
N VAL A 254 12.05 5.51 1.42
CA VAL A 254 11.35 6.80 1.36
C VAL A 254 12.07 7.84 2.20
N GLY A 255 12.46 7.52 3.43
CA GLY A 255 13.18 8.43 4.30
C GLY A 255 14.53 8.88 3.72
N ALA A 256 15.26 7.99 3.01
CA ALA A 256 16.48 8.35 2.31
C ALA A 256 16.21 9.27 1.11
N LEU A 257 15.11 9.05 0.39
CA LEU A 257 14.66 9.89 -0.71
C LEU A 257 14.36 11.33 -0.23
N LEU A 258 13.61 11.46 0.87
CA LEU A 258 13.22 12.75 1.45
C LEU A 258 14.40 13.55 2.04
N ARG A 259 15.36 12.88 2.71
CA ARG A 259 16.53 13.55 3.32
C ARG A 259 17.38 14.32 2.31
N ARG A 260 17.66 13.72 1.17
CA ARG A 260 18.48 14.37 0.14
C ARG A 260 17.77 15.56 -0.50
N SER A 261 16.47 15.47 -0.69
CA SER A 261 15.66 16.58 -1.20
C SER A 261 15.73 17.81 -0.28
N SER A 262 15.69 17.59 1.05
CA SER A 262 15.83 18.68 2.02
C SER A 262 17.21 19.34 2.00
N ALA A 263 18.29 18.56 1.88
CA ALA A 263 19.66 19.07 1.80
C ALA A 263 19.91 19.86 0.51
N GLU A 264 19.35 19.44 -0.61
CA GLU A 264 19.45 20.17 -1.88
C GLU A 264 18.65 21.48 -1.90
N GLN A 265 17.53 21.55 -1.17
CA GLN A 265 16.76 22.80 -1.00
C GLN A 265 17.51 23.84 -0.17
N LEU A 266 18.27 23.41 0.85
CA LEU A 266 19.08 24.29 1.69
C LEU A 266 20.29 24.86 0.93
N ASN A 267 20.81 24.17 -0.06
CA ASN A 267 21.96 24.60 -0.88
C ASN A 267 21.57 25.40 -2.13
N ARG A 268 20.30 25.67 -2.38
CA ARG A 268 19.93 26.61 -3.44
C ARG A 268 20.21 28.03 -2.97
N PRO A 269 21.09 28.79 -3.68
CA PRO A 269 21.22 30.20 -3.40
C PRO A 269 19.86 30.87 -3.56
N ALA A 270 19.45 31.62 -2.53
CA ALA A 270 18.24 32.43 -2.60
C ALA A 270 18.34 33.27 -3.87
N LYS A 271 17.40 33.13 -4.80
CA LYS A 271 17.24 34.09 -5.89
C LYS A 271 16.88 35.40 -5.22
N VAL A 272 17.87 36.27 -5.06
CA VAL A 272 17.68 37.66 -4.72
C VAL A 272 16.88 38.26 -5.88
N ALA A 273 15.59 38.53 -5.63
CA ALA A 273 14.80 39.37 -6.52
C ALA A 273 15.39 40.78 -6.39
N LEU A 274 16.32 41.14 -7.30
CA LEU A 274 16.66 42.51 -7.54
C LEU A 274 15.45 43.13 -8.24
N GLY A 275 14.67 43.88 -7.49
CA GLY A 275 13.66 44.75 -8.01
C GLY A 275 14.33 45.81 -8.88
N GLY A 276 13.81 46.00 -10.08
CA GLY A 276 13.96 47.11 -10.96
C GLY A 276 12.59 47.64 -11.28
#